data_67c1529a8b5dca699a93caab7a4154a5
#
_entry.id   67c1529a8b5dca699a93caab7a4154a5
#
_cell.length_a   1.000
_cell.length_b   1.000
_cell.length_c   1.000
_cell.angle_alpha   90.00
_cell.angle_beta   90.00
_cell.angle_gamma   90.00
#
_symmetry.space_group_name_H-M   'P 1'
#
loop_
_entity.id
_entity.type
_entity.pdbx_description
1 polymer ?
#
loop_
_entity_poly.entity_id
_entity_poly.type
_entity_poly.pdbx_seq_one_letter_code
_entity_poly.pdbx_strand_id
1 'polypeptide(L)'
;MKKILLFILFSFLVSFSLFFILINVIYEKQENALIENEKKYYDSIKGIKNKIFLVGGSHISALNPFLIENFLAEQNEDYEVFNLSKMANRPQREINNFDLLISAEPKIIVYGISARDFAEIQSVNEPKIKSNQPLPDPSLLLKNWLDNQNSEILL
;
A
#
# COMPACT_ATOMS: atom_id res chain seq x y z
N MET A 1 21.78 17.02 48.83
CA MET A 1 20.67 17.20 47.84
C MET A 1 21.10 17.06 46.40
N LYS A 2 22.13 17.73 45.88
CA LYS A 2 22.56 17.65 44.45
C LYS A 2 22.88 16.23 43.96
N LYS A 3 23.57 15.42 44.75
CA LYS A 3 23.91 14.00 44.41
C LYS A 3 22.68 13.09 44.26
N ILE A 4 21.68 13.27 45.11
CA ILE A 4 20.43 12.49 45.07
C ILE A 4 19.63 12.89 43.79
N LEU A 5 19.55 14.18 43.49
CA LEU A 5 18.87 14.67 42.28
C LEU A 5 19.55 14.13 41.02
N LEU A 6 20.86 14.11 40.98
CA LEU A 6 21.64 13.58 39.87
C LEU A 6 21.39 12.07 39.67
N PHE A 7 21.33 11.31 40.75
CA PHE A 7 21.03 9.88 40.72
C PHE A 7 19.60 9.60 40.19
N ILE A 8 18.62 10.37 40.66
CA ILE A 8 17.23 10.25 40.18
C ILE A 8 17.16 10.57 38.67
N LEU A 9 17.82 11.65 38.22
CA LEU A 9 17.86 12.03 36.80
C LEU A 9 18.52 10.96 35.93
N PHE A 10 19.62 10.39 36.39
CA PHE A 10 20.33 9.31 35.70
C PHE A 10 19.48 8.03 35.60
N SER A 11 18.82 7.64 36.70
CA SER A 11 17.92 6.49 36.73
C SER A 11 16.75 6.67 35.77
N PHE A 12 16.18 7.87 35.71
CA PHE A 12 15.11 8.19 34.76
C PHE A 12 15.57 8.11 33.30
N LEU A 13 16.75 8.64 32.98
CA LEU A 13 17.34 8.57 31.64
C LEU A 13 17.58 7.11 31.19
N VAL A 14 18.14 6.29 32.09
CA VAL A 14 18.38 4.87 31.80
C VAL A 14 17.06 4.12 31.56
N SER A 15 16.06 4.33 32.42
CA SER A 15 14.74 3.72 32.26
C SER A 15 14.05 4.12 30.98
N PHE A 16 14.13 5.41 30.62
CA PHE A 16 13.56 5.91 29.37
C PHE A 16 14.25 5.33 28.13
N SER A 17 15.58 5.21 28.17
CA SER A 17 16.34 4.60 27.07
C SER A 17 16.00 3.12 26.89
N LEU A 18 15.89 2.36 27.98
CA LEU A 18 15.49 0.96 27.95
C LEU A 18 14.06 0.79 27.42
N PHE A 19 13.15 1.64 27.85
CA PHE A 19 11.77 1.64 27.35
C PHE A 19 11.70 1.89 25.84
N PHE A 20 12.50 2.87 25.34
CA PHE A 20 12.55 3.18 23.92
C PHE A 20 13.11 2.01 23.09
N ILE A 21 14.18 1.36 23.58
CA ILE A 21 14.74 0.18 22.94
C ILE A 21 13.70 -0.95 22.90
N LEU A 22 13.02 -1.20 24.00
CA LEU A 22 12.00 -2.25 24.09
C LEU A 22 10.85 -2.02 23.09
N ILE A 23 10.36 -0.78 22.98
CA ILE A 23 9.33 -0.42 22.00
C ILE A 23 9.79 -0.70 20.58
N ASN A 24 11.01 -0.28 20.23
CA ASN A 24 11.53 -0.52 18.88
C ASN A 24 11.64 -2.02 18.55
N VAL A 25 12.14 -2.83 19.49
CA VAL A 25 12.23 -4.29 19.32
C VAL A 25 10.85 -4.94 19.14
N ILE A 26 9.85 -4.49 19.91
CA ILE A 26 8.48 -5.00 19.78
C ILE A 26 7.90 -4.60 18.42
N TYR A 27 8.13 -3.36 17.99
CA TYR A 27 7.62 -2.85 16.72
C TYR A 27 8.23 -3.62 15.54
N GLU A 28 9.55 -3.80 15.53
CA GLU A 28 10.27 -4.56 14.51
C GLU A 28 9.78 -6.03 14.45
N LYS A 29 9.56 -6.66 15.61
CA LYS A 29 9.04 -8.02 15.66
C LYS A 29 7.62 -8.13 15.10
N GLN A 30 6.75 -7.15 15.36
CA GLN A 30 5.40 -7.12 14.80
C GLN A 30 5.42 -6.90 13.30
N GLU A 31 6.25 -6.01 12.79
CA GLU A 31 6.40 -5.73 11.37
C GLU A 31 6.88 -6.97 10.62
N ASN A 32 7.91 -7.63 11.12
CA ASN A 32 8.44 -8.86 10.54
C ASN A 32 7.39 -9.99 10.53
N ALA A 33 6.60 -10.13 11.59
CA ALA A 33 5.52 -11.11 11.64
C ALA A 33 4.41 -10.83 10.63
N LEU A 34 4.09 -9.55 10.37
CA LEU A 34 3.12 -9.17 9.34
C LEU A 34 3.62 -9.52 7.94
N ILE A 35 4.88 -9.20 7.63
CA ILE A 35 5.51 -9.52 6.35
C ILE A 35 5.54 -11.03 6.13
N GLU A 36 5.91 -11.81 7.15
CA GLU A 36 5.94 -13.27 7.07
C GLU A 36 4.54 -13.87 6.83
N ASN A 37 3.51 -13.35 7.48
CA ASN A 37 2.14 -13.79 7.27
C ASN A 37 1.64 -13.43 5.87
N GLU A 38 1.94 -12.24 5.37
CA GLU A 38 1.64 -11.85 3.99
C GLU A 38 2.32 -12.80 3.00
N LYS A 39 3.60 -13.09 3.19
CA LYS A 39 4.34 -14.04 2.35
C LYS A 39 3.69 -15.44 2.34
N LYS A 40 3.37 -15.99 3.51
CA LYS A 40 2.69 -17.28 3.63
C LYS A 40 1.35 -17.30 2.88
N TYR A 41 0.60 -16.20 2.95
CA TYR A 41 -0.65 -16.07 2.21
C TYR A 41 -0.41 -16.13 0.69
N TYR A 42 0.53 -15.34 0.16
CA TYR A 42 0.85 -15.37 -1.27
C TYR A 42 1.38 -16.72 -1.72
N ASP A 43 2.23 -17.37 -0.91
CA ASP A 43 2.72 -18.72 -1.19
C ASP A 43 1.57 -19.76 -1.23
N SER A 44 0.55 -19.60 -0.39
CA SER A 44 -0.60 -20.52 -0.34
C SER A 44 -1.48 -20.46 -1.59
N ILE A 45 -1.55 -19.32 -2.26
CA ILE A 45 -2.36 -19.12 -3.47
C ILE A 45 -1.53 -19.24 -4.76
N LYS A 46 -0.22 -19.44 -4.68
CA LYS A 46 0.68 -19.47 -5.84
C LYS A 46 0.30 -20.54 -6.86
N GLY A 47 -0.13 -21.72 -6.41
CA GLY A 47 -0.50 -22.83 -7.29
C GLY A 47 -1.82 -22.67 -8.05
N ILE A 48 -2.62 -21.67 -7.72
CA ILE A 48 -3.91 -21.40 -8.37
C ILE A 48 -3.65 -20.81 -9.76
N LYS A 49 -4.32 -21.34 -10.77
CA LYS A 49 -4.25 -20.80 -12.13
C LYS A 49 -5.30 -19.70 -12.32
N ASN A 50 -5.06 -18.81 -13.30
CA ASN A 50 -6.01 -17.76 -13.67
C ASN A 50 -6.46 -16.89 -12.49
N LYS A 51 -5.51 -16.32 -11.74
CA LYS A 51 -5.81 -15.40 -10.62
C LYS A 51 -5.95 -13.97 -11.08
N ILE A 52 -6.96 -13.29 -10.54
CA ILE A 52 -7.12 -11.83 -10.62
C ILE A 52 -6.92 -11.24 -9.23
N PHE A 53 -6.01 -10.30 -9.09
CA PHE A 53 -5.81 -9.58 -7.86
C PHE A 53 -6.43 -8.19 -7.94
N LEU A 54 -7.32 -7.87 -6.99
CA LEU A 54 -7.87 -6.54 -6.78
C LEU A 54 -7.05 -5.86 -5.69
N VAL A 55 -6.35 -4.80 -6.03
CA VAL A 55 -5.40 -4.09 -5.16
C VAL A 55 -5.81 -2.64 -5.05
N GLY A 56 -5.59 -2.01 -3.91
CA GLY A 56 -5.88 -0.59 -3.72
C GLY A 56 -6.44 -0.25 -2.35
N GLY A 57 -7.06 0.91 -2.24
CA GLY A 57 -7.62 1.44 -1.01
C GLY A 57 -9.03 0.94 -0.70
N SER A 58 -9.72 1.64 0.21
CA SER A 58 -11.05 1.26 0.73
C SER A 58 -12.15 1.14 -0.32
N HIS A 59 -12.06 1.87 -1.42
CA HIS A 59 -13.04 1.77 -2.52
C HIS A 59 -12.94 0.43 -3.27
N ILE A 60 -11.75 -0.16 -3.38
CA ILE A 60 -11.58 -1.51 -3.93
C ILE A 60 -12.00 -2.58 -2.92
N SER A 61 -11.81 -2.34 -1.62
CA SER A 61 -12.22 -3.30 -0.59
C SER A 61 -13.74 -3.54 -0.57
N ALA A 62 -14.52 -2.62 -1.12
CA ALA A 62 -15.98 -2.76 -1.26
C ALA A 62 -16.38 -3.69 -2.42
N LEU A 63 -15.47 -4.04 -3.33
CA LEU A 63 -15.75 -4.97 -4.42
C LEU A 63 -15.88 -6.39 -3.89
N ASN A 64 -16.94 -7.07 -4.27
CA ASN A 64 -17.15 -8.47 -3.91
C ASN A 64 -16.52 -9.39 -4.97
N PRO A 65 -15.46 -10.15 -4.63
CA PRO A 65 -14.79 -11.06 -5.57
C PRO A 65 -15.76 -12.08 -6.19
N PHE A 66 -16.65 -12.65 -5.39
CA PHE A 66 -17.61 -13.66 -5.84
C PHE A 66 -18.54 -13.17 -6.95
N LEU A 67 -18.95 -11.90 -6.91
CA LEU A 67 -19.78 -11.34 -7.99
C LEU A 67 -18.98 -11.19 -9.28
N ILE A 68 -17.70 -10.88 -9.18
CA ILE A 68 -16.83 -10.75 -10.35
C ILE A 68 -16.56 -12.15 -10.94
N GLU A 69 -16.29 -13.16 -10.11
CA GLU A 69 -16.11 -14.56 -10.54
C GLU A 69 -17.35 -15.09 -11.27
N ASN A 70 -18.54 -14.88 -10.70
CA ASN A 70 -19.78 -15.31 -11.34
C ASN A 70 -19.99 -14.64 -12.70
N PHE A 71 -19.72 -13.33 -12.80
CA PHE A 71 -19.83 -12.62 -14.07
C PHE A 71 -18.85 -13.15 -15.11
N LEU A 72 -17.60 -13.46 -14.71
CA LEU A 72 -16.61 -14.04 -15.60
C LEU A 72 -16.98 -15.46 -16.04
N ALA A 73 -17.51 -16.27 -15.13
CA ALA A 73 -17.99 -17.62 -15.42
C ALA A 73 -19.15 -17.63 -16.44
N GLU A 74 -20.06 -16.65 -16.40
CA GLU A 74 -21.10 -16.46 -17.41
C GLU A 74 -20.54 -16.18 -18.81
N GLN A 75 -19.31 -15.64 -18.88
CA GLN A 75 -18.55 -15.41 -20.13
C GLN A 75 -17.67 -16.60 -20.54
N ASN A 76 -17.78 -17.76 -19.87
CA ASN A 76 -16.93 -18.94 -20.00
C ASN A 76 -15.43 -18.69 -19.65
N GLU A 77 -15.19 -17.72 -18.76
CA GLU A 77 -13.86 -17.39 -18.26
C GLU A 77 -13.71 -17.92 -16.82
N ASP A 78 -12.76 -18.82 -16.60
CA ASP A 78 -12.50 -19.44 -15.30
C ASP A 78 -11.36 -18.70 -14.58
N TYR A 79 -11.75 -17.77 -13.70
CA TYR A 79 -10.83 -16.99 -12.88
C TYR A 79 -11.21 -17.05 -11.41
N GLU A 80 -10.21 -17.12 -10.54
CA GLU A 80 -10.34 -16.86 -9.10
C GLU A 80 -9.94 -15.42 -8.80
N VAL A 81 -10.79 -14.70 -8.07
CA VAL A 81 -10.60 -13.27 -7.77
C VAL A 81 -10.26 -13.08 -6.29
N PHE A 82 -9.12 -12.48 -6.03
CA PHE A 82 -8.62 -12.19 -4.69
C PHE A 82 -8.68 -10.70 -4.41
N ASN A 83 -9.45 -10.29 -3.42
CA ASN A 83 -9.46 -8.90 -2.98
C ASN A 83 -8.35 -8.68 -1.93
N LEU A 84 -7.22 -8.16 -2.38
CA LEU A 84 -6.03 -7.87 -1.58
C LEU A 84 -5.99 -6.41 -1.10
N SER A 85 -7.05 -5.65 -1.36
CA SER A 85 -7.14 -4.25 -0.97
C SER A 85 -7.13 -4.09 0.54
N LYS A 86 -6.54 -3.00 1.02
CA LYS A 86 -6.44 -2.68 2.45
C LYS A 86 -7.00 -1.28 2.72
N MET A 87 -7.73 -1.13 3.83
CA MET A 87 -8.17 0.20 4.27
C MET A 87 -6.97 1.11 4.53
N ALA A 88 -7.08 2.37 4.11
CA ALA A 88 -6.03 3.37 4.22
C ALA A 88 -4.68 2.96 3.57
N ASN A 89 -4.74 2.08 2.59
CA ASN A 89 -3.55 1.67 1.85
C ASN A 89 -3.07 2.81 0.95
N ARG A 90 -1.76 2.99 0.89
CA ARG A 90 -1.11 4.04 0.09
C ARG A 90 -0.35 3.40 -1.06
N PRO A 91 -0.29 4.07 -2.23
CA PRO A 91 0.45 3.56 -3.38
C PRO A 91 1.90 3.18 -3.05
N GLN A 92 2.57 3.96 -2.19
CA GLN A 92 3.95 3.68 -1.77
C GLN A 92 4.10 2.33 -1.07
N ARG A 93 3.12 1.92 -0.29
CA ARG A 93 3.13 0.62 0.39
C ARG A 93 2.96 -0.52 -0.61
N GLU A 94 2.12 -0.34 -1.63
CA GLU A 94 1.93 -1.33 -2.68
C GLU A 94 3.20 -1.51 -3.51
N ILE A 95 3.90 -0.42 -3.82
CA ILE A 95 5.19 -0.48 -4.52
C ILE A 95 6.20 -1.31 -3.73
N ASN A 96 6.27 -1.13 -2.41
CA ASN A 96 7.19 -1.88 -1.55
C ASN A 96 6.84 -3.38 -1.47
N ASN A 97 5.58 -3.75 -1.65
CA ASN A 97 5.10 -5.13 -1.61
C ASN A 97 4.92 -5.75 -3.01
N PHE A 98 5.27 -5.02 -4.06
CA PHE A 98 5.01 -5.43 -5.44
C PHE A 98 5.66 -6.76 -5.79
N ASP A 99 6.91 -6.98 -5.36
CA ASP A 99 7.63 -8.24 -5.61
C ASP A 99 6.90 -9.43 -4.98
N LEU A 100 6.34 -9.24 -3.79
CA LEU A 100 5.59 -10.26 -3.09
C LEU A 100 4.29 -10.60 -3.85
N LEU A 101 3.61 -9.59 -4.35
CA LEU A 101 2.37 -9.72 -5.11
C LEU A 101 2.60 -10.43 -6.44
N ILE A 102 3.69 -10.11 -7.16
CA ILE A 102 4.07 -10.77 -8.41
C ILE A 102 4.56 -12.21 -8.16
N SER A 103 5.18 -12.48 -7.01
CA SER A 103 5.66 -13.84 -6.67
C SER A 103 4.54 -14.87 -6.60
N ALA A 104 3.30 -14.45 -6.38
CA ALA A 104 2.11 -15.31 -6.42
C ALA A 104 1.60 -15.60 -7.85
N GLU A 105 2.24 -15.04 -8.88
CA GLU A 105 1.95 -15.28 -10.30
C GLU A 105 0.49 -14.96 -10.70
N PRO A 106 -0.03 -13.75 -10.43
CA PRO A 106 -1.35 -13.37 -10.90
C PRO A 106 -1.37 -13.24 -12.42
N LYS A 107 -2.49 -13.60 -13.05
CA LYS A 107 -2.68 -13.37 -14.49
C LYS A 107 -3.10 -11.93 -14.77
N ILE A 108 -3.86 -11.33 -13.86
CA ILE A 108 -4.33 -9.95 -13.96
C ILE A 108 -4.21 -9.28 -12.60
N ILE A 109 -3.75 -8.05 -12.59
CA ILE A 109 -3.78 -7.16 -11.42
C ILE A 109 -4.64 -5.96 -11.78
N VAL A 110 -5.69 -5.74 -11.00
CA VAL A 110 -6.56 -4.57 -11.10
C VAL A 110 -6.21 -3.64 -9.94
N TYR A 111 -5.58 -2.52 -10.24
CA TYR A 111 -5.22 -1.52 -9.24
C TYR A 111 -6.22 -0.37 -9.22
N GLY A 112 -6.90 -0.20 -8.11
CA GLY A 112 -7.85 0.90 -7.92
C GLY A 112 -7.18 2.14 -7.37
N ILE A 113 -7.26 3.22 -8.14
CA ILE A 113 -6.66 4.51 -7.84
C ILE A 113 -7.79 5.49 -7.45
N SER A 114 -7.58 6.28 -6.42
CA SER A 114 -8.46 7.38 -6.02
C SER A 114 -7.78 8.73 -6.25
N ALA A 115 -8.58 9.79 -6.39
CA ALA A 115 -8.05 11.15 -6.50
C ALA A 115 -7.21 11.55 -5.27
N ARG A 116 -7.50 10.97 -4.10
CA ARG A 116 -6.75 11.18 -2.86
C ARG A 116 -5.31 10.65 -2.94
N ASP A 117 -5.10 9.57 -3.67
CA ASP A 117 -3.76 8.95 -3.83
C ASP A 117 -2.80 9.92 -4.54
N PHE A 118 -3.32 10.76 -5.43
CA PHE A 118 -2.53 11.81 -6.10
C PHE A 118 -2.34 13.06 -5.25
N ALA A 119 -3.32 13.43 -4.43
CA ALA A 119 -3.24 14.62 -3.58
C ALA A 119 -2.15 14.50 -2.50
N GLU A 120 -1.90 13.30 -1.98
CA GLU A 120 -0.87 13.05 -0.96
C GLU A 120 0.55 13.07 -1.54
N ILE A 121 0.74 12.73 -2.80
CA ILE A 121 2.07 12.79 -3.47
C ILE A 121 2.54 14.25 -3.58
N GLN A 122 1.63 15.19 -3.82
CA GLN A 122 1.97 16.62 -3.87
C GLN A 122 2.38 17.19 -2.52
N SER A 123 1.86 16.66 -1.42
CA SER A 123 2.12 17.22 -0.07
C SER A 123 3.52 16.90 0.48
N VAL A 124 4.24 15.94 -0.08
CA VAL A 124 5.56 15.49 0.44
C VAL A 124 6.72 16.32 -0.12
N ASN A 125 6.56 16.97 -1.27
CA ASN A 125 7.66 17.62 -1.98
C ASN A 125 7.49 19.11 -2.29
N GLU A 126 6.39 19.76 -1.91
CA GLU A 126 6.23 21.18 -2.19
C GLU A 126 6.46 22.06 -0.97
N PRO A 127 7.31 23.11 -1.10
CA PRO A 127 7.28 24.22 -0.15
C PRO A 127 5.87 24.82 -0.20
N LYS A 128 5.26 25.02 0.98
CA LYS A 128 3.89 25.57 1.16
C LYS A 128 3.57 26.68 0.17
N ILE A 129 3.12 26.34 -1.02
CA ILE A 129 2.55 27.29 -1.97
C ILE A 129 1.15 27.59 -1.46
N LYS A 130 0.91 28.88 -1.17
CA LYS A 130 -0.40 29.38 -0.74
C LYS A 130 -1.44 28.94 -1.76
N SER A 131 -2.38 28.12 -1.34
CA SER A 131 -3.42 27.49 -2.16
C SER A 131 -4.48 28.47 -2.62
N ASN A 132 -4.17 29.32 -3.58
CA ASN A 132 -5.17 30.11 -4.32
C ASN A 132 -5.25 29.73 -5.79
N GLN A 133 -4.59 28.65 -6.21
CA GLN A 133 -4.79 28.12 -7.56
C GLN A 133 -5.90 27.04 -7.53
N PRO A 134 -6.86 27.11 -8.46
CA PRO A 134 -7.84 26.04 -8.61
C PRO A 134 -7.10 24.74 -8.94
N LEU A 135 -7.54 23.64 -8.34
CA LEU A 135 -7.04 22.29 -8.64
C LEU A 135 -7.05 22.08 -10.16
N PRO A 136 -5.96 21.58 -10.75
CA PRO A 136 -5.92 21.26 -12.17
C PRO A 136 -7.04 20.27 -12.49
N ASP A 137 -7.72 20.52 -13.60
CA ASP A 137 -8.82 19.67 -14.08
C ASP A 137 -8.32 18.21 -14.18
N PRO A 138 -8.97 17.26 -13.47
CA PRO A 138 -8.59 15.86 -13.52
C PRO A 138 -8.55 15.27 -14.94
N SER A 139 -9.35 15.81 -15.87
CA SER A 139 -9.36 15.41 -17.28
C SER A 139 -8.07 15.76 -18.00
N LEU A 140 -7.43 16.87 -17.63
CA LEU A 140 -6.14 17.31 -18.18
C LEU A 140 -4.98 16.44 -17.68
N LEU A 141 -5.03 16.01 -16.41
CA LEU A 141 -4.02 15.12 -15.85
C LEU A 141 -4.08 13.74 -16.51
N LEU A 142 -5.28 13.21 -16.70
CA LEU A 142 -5.48 11.94 -17.40
C LEU A 142 -5.03 12.01 -18.87
N LYS A 143 -5.35 13.09 -19.55
CA LYS A 143 -4.93 13.30 -20.95
C LYS A 143 -3.41 13.38 -21.08
N ASN A 144 -2.75 14.15 -20.23
CA ASN A 144 -1.28 14.25 -20.24
C ASN A 144 -0.60 12.90 -19.94
N TRP A 145 -1.20 12.10 -19.05
CA TRP A 145 -0.71 10.75 -18.76
C TRP A 145 -0.85 9.82 -19.98
N LEU A 146 -2.01 9.84 -20.65
CA LEU A 146 -2.27 9.04 -21.85
C LEU A 146 -1.37 9.46 -23.03
N ASP A 147 -1.14 10.75 -23.20
CA ASP A 147 -0.29 11.29 -24.26
C ASP A 147 1.18 10.89 -24.05
N ASN A 148 1.66 10.84 -22.79
CA ASN A 148 3.01 10.35 -22.45
C ASN A 148 3.16 8.85 -22.70
N GLN A 149 2.17 8.03 -22.40
CA GLN A 149 2.20 6.58 -22.67
C GLN A 149 2.26 6.28 -24.17
N ASN A 150 1.53 7.04 -25.00
CA ASN A 150 1.55 6.87 -26.46
C ASN A 150 2.89 7.28 -27.11
N SER A 151 3.68 8.12 -26.44
CA SER A 151 5.01 8.51 -26.93
C SER A 151 6.10 7.45 -26.70
N GLU A 152 5.92 6.56 -25.72
CA GLU A 152 6.86 5.47 -25.43
C GLU A 152 6.61 4.20 -26.26
N ILE A 153 5.45 4.07 -26.91
CA ILE A 153 5.11 2.90 -27.75
C ILE A 153 5.62 3.06 -29.21
N LEU A 154 6.13 4.23 -29.59
CA LEU A 154 6.59 4.54 -30.94
C LEU A 154 8.12 4.49 -31.11
N LEU A 155 8.86 3.93 -30.19
CA LEU A 155 10.30 3.64 -30.27
C LEU A 155 10.56 2.13 -30.22
#